data_bcba730f0be1b5bcf416d9260abb9649
#
_entry.id   bcba730f0be1b5bcf416d9260abb9649
#
_cell.length_a   1.000
_cell.length_b   1.000
_cell.length_c   1.000
_cell.angle_alpha   90.00
_cell.angle_beta   90.00
_cell.angle_gamma   90.00
#
_symmetry.space_group_name_H-M   'P 1'
#
loop_
_entity.id
_entity.type
_entity.pdbx_description
1 polymer ?
#
loop_
_entity_poly.entity_id
_entity_poly.type
_entity_poly.pdbx_seq_one_letter_code
_entity_poly.pdbx_strand_id
1 'polypeptide(L)'
;MTDLVLMIARYLVDHPEKVVVTIPDDNAPDVIRLQVASEDMGKVIGKQGRIAKAIRTVVKAAGIKDNKTVSVEILSEDELAEIEQ
;
A
#
# COMPACT_ATOMS: atom_id res chain seq x y z
N MET A 1 6.17 6.23 -8.39
CA MET A 1 5.25 6.20 -7.22
C MET A 1 5.29 4.88 -6.46
N THR A 2 5.36 3.76 -7.16
CA THR A 2 5.46 2.44 -6.50
C THR A 2 6.68 2.33 -5.61
N ASP A 3 7.82 2.90 -6.01
CA ASP A 3 9.05 2.89 -5.20
C ASP A 3 8.87 3.64 -3.88
N LEU A 4 8.13 4.74 -3.90
CA LEU A 4 7.84 5.52 -2.69
C LEU A 4 6.99 4.72 -1.71
N VAL A 5 5.94 4.08 -2.21
CA VAL A 5 5.06 3.24 -1.39
C VAL A 5 5.83 2.08 -0.79
N LEU A 6 6.65 1.42 -1.60
CA LEU A 6 7.48 0.30 -1.16
C LEU A 6 8.42 0.70 -0.02
N MET A 7 9.11 1.82 -0.19
CA MET A 7 10.06 2.33 0.80
C MET A 7 9.36 2.64 2.13
N ILE A 8 8.24 3.37 2.07
CA ILE A 8 7.51 3.76 3.27
C ILE A 8 6.97 2.52 3.99
N ALA A 9 6.35 1.61 3.25
CA ALA A 9 5.77 0.40 3.84
C ALA A 9 6.84 -0.46 4.50
N ARG A 10 7.97 -0.69 3.84
CA ARG A 10 9.09 -1.47 4.41
C ARG A 10 9.62 -0.87 5.69
N TYR A 11 9.63 0.45 5.77
CA TYR A 11 10.12 1.14 6.96
C TYR A 11 9.18 0.96 8.16
N LEU A 12 7.88 0.85 7.91
CA LEU A 12 6.87 0.88 8.97
C LEU A 12 6.39 -0.49 9.46
N VAL A 13 6.63 -1.55 8.70
CA VAL A 13 6.15 -2.90 9.07
C VAL A 13 7.24 -3.73 9.73
N ASP A 14 6.84 -4.83 10.38
CA ASP A 14 7.78 -5.74 11.05
C ASP A 14 8.35 -6.79 10.09
N HIS A 15 7.68 -7.04 8.97
CA HIS A 15 8.11 -8.03 7.96
C HIS A 15 8.32 -7.36 6.60
N PRO A 16 9.35 -6.49 6.48
CA PRO A 16 9.56 -5.74 5.24
C PRO A 16 9.85 -6.62 4.02
N GLU A 17 10.39 -7.84 4.24
CA GLU A 17 10.66 -8.80 3.17
C GLU A 17 9.38 -9.31 2.50
N LYS A 18 8.22 -9.16 3.14
CA LYS A 18 6.94 -9.59 2.61
C LYS A 18 6.14 -8.47 1.94
N VAL A 19 6.66 -7.27 1.92
CA VAL A 19 5.99 -6.14 1.28
C VAL A 19 6.11 -6.27 -0.23
N VAL A 20 4.97 -6.19 -0.93
CA VAL A 20 4.90 -6.21 -2.39
C VAL A 20 4.03 -5.04 -2.85
N VAL A 21 4.49 -4.29 -3.84
CA VAL A 21 3.74 -3.18 -4.42
C VAL A 21 3.55 -3.44 -5.91
N THR A 22 2.29 -3.39 -6.35
CA THR A 22 1.95 -3.64 -7.74
C THR A 22 0.91 -2.63 -8.25
N ILE A 23 0.76 -2.58 -9.56
CA ILE A 23 -0.34 -1.88 -10.22
C ILE A 23 -1.23 -2.99 -10.80
N PRO A 24 -2.38 -3.28 -10.17
CA PRO A 24 -3.17 -4.47 -10.53
C PRO A 24 -3.90 -4.37 -11.87
N ASP A 25 -4.11 -3.16 -12.36
CA ASP A 25 -4.85 -2.91 -13.60
C ASP A 25 -4.08 -1.92 -14.46
N ASP A 26 -3.57 -2.36 -15.61
CA ASP A 26 -2.81 -1.49 -16.52
C ASP A 26 -3.62 -0.32 -17.05
N ASN A 27 -4.95 -0.44 -17.07
CA ASN A 27 -5.85 0.64 -17.49
C ASN A 27 -6.11 1.65 -16.36
N ALA A 28 -5.66 1.36 -15.15
CA ALA A 28 -5.78 2.25 -14.00
C ALA A 28 -4.42 2.40 -13.31
N PRO A 29 -3.44 3.06 -13.97
CA PRO A 29 -2.07 3.12 -13.47
C PRO A 29 -1.89 3.92 -12.17
N ASP A 30 -2.89 4.72 -11.81
CA ASP A 30 -2.88 5.51 -10.58
C ASP A 30 -3.49 4.77 -9.39
N VAL A 31 -3.86 3.51 -9.55
CA VAL A 31 -4.29 2.64 -8.46
C VAL A 31 -3.13 1.70 -8.11
N ILE A 32 -2.62 1.83 -6.90
CA ILE A 32 -1.49 1.05 -6.41
C ILE A 32 -1.99 0.05 -5.38
N ARG A 33 -1.54 -1.20 -5.50
CA ARG A 33 -1.85 -2.25 -4.53
C ARG A 33 -0.63 -2.51 -3.67
N LEU A 34 -0.81 -2.35 -2.35
CA LEU A 34 0.21 -2.65 -1.36
C LEU A 34 -0.19 -3.92 -0.62
N GLN A 35 0.66 -4.94 -0.72
CA GLN A 35 0.52 -6.19 0.02
C GLN A 35 1.48 -6.17 1.20
N VAL A 36 0.99 -6.51 2.38
CA VAL A 36 1.80 -6.69 3.58
C VAL A 36 1.59 -8.08 4.17
N ALA A 37 2.50 -8.50 5.03
CA ALA A 37 2.34 -9.77 5.75
C ALA A 37 1.04 -9.75 6.56
N SER A 38 0.39 -10.90 6.68
CA SER A 38 -0.84 -11.00 7.47
C SER A 38 -0.62 -10.58 8.91
N GLU A 39 0.57 -10.88 9.47
CA GLU A 39 0.95 -10.48 10.82
C GLU A 39 1.05 -8.97 10.97
N ASP A 40 1.34 -8.25 9.89
CA ASP A 40 1.47 -6.79 9.91
C ASP A 40 0.15 -6.07 9.69
N MET A 41 -0.87 -6.74 9.19
CA MET A 41 -2.15 -6.09 8.87
C MET A 41 -2.79 -5.42 10.08
N GLY A 42 -2.75 -6.07 11.23
CA GLY A 42 -3.29 -5.50 12.47
C GLY A 42 -2.61 -4.20 12.86
N LYS A 43 -1.30 -4.12 12.63
CA LYS A 43 -0.51 -2.91 12.89
C LYS A 43 -0.84 -1.80 11.90
N VAL A 44 -0.99 -2.16 10.63
CA VAL A 44 -1.24 -1.17 9.56
C VAL A 44 -2.61 -0.53 9.69
N ILE A 45 -3.64 -1.30 9.99
CA ILE A 45 -5.01 -0.80 10.14
C ILE A 45 -5.40 -0.48 11.58
N GLY A 46 -4.60 -0.93 12.55
CA GLY A 46 -4.83 -0.68 13.97
C GLY A 46 -4.62 0.77 14.36
N LYS A 47 -4.98 1.12 15.59
CA LYS A 47 -4.85 2.49 16.11
C LYS A 47 -5.50 3.50 15.17
N GLN A 48 -6.73 3.21 14.75
CA GLN A 48 -7.50 4.05 13.83
C GLN A 48 -6.87 4.18 12.45
N GLY A 49 -6.08 3.19 12.04
CA GLY A 49 -5.46 3.15 10.71
C GLY A 49 -4.35 4.17 10.51
N ARG A 50 -3.61 4.52 11.55
CA ARG A 50 -2.55 5.55 11.45
C ARG A 50 -1.53 5.29 10.37
N ILE A 51 -1.05 4.05 10.26
CA ILE A 51 -0.04 3.71 9.24
C ILE A 51 -0.66 3.80 7.85
N ALA A 52 -1.84 3.22 7.66
CA ALA A 52 -2.55 3.29 6.38
C ALA A 52 -2.81 4.73 5.96
N LYS A 53 -3.26 5.56 6.89
CA LYS A 53 -3.51 7.00 6.63
C LYS A 53 -2.23 7.73 6.29
N ALA A 54 -1.14 7.44 6.98
CA ALA A 54 0.15 8.07 6.71
C ALA A 54 0.63 7.76 5.30
N ILE A 55 0.55 6.50 4.89
CA ILE A 55 0.93 6.09 3.53
C ILE A 55 0.07 6.81 2.50
N ARG A 56 -1.25 6.81 2.69
CA ARG A 56 -2.17 7.47 1.76
C ARG A 56 -1.94 8.97 1.67
N THR A 57 -1.64 9.62 2.79
CA THR A 57 -1.36 11.06 2.85
C THR A 57 -0.12 11.42 2.04
N VAL A 58 0.97 10.67 2.21
CA VAL A 58 2.21 10.91 1.49
C VAL A 58 2.02 10.66 -0.01
N VAL A 59 1.35 9.58 -0.38
CA VAL A 59 1.11 9.23 -1.77
C VAL A 59 0.21 10.27 -2.44
N LYS A 60 -0.83 10.73 -1.75
CA LYS A 60 -1.72 11.75 -2.27
C LYS A 60 -0.96 13.06 -2.53
N ALA A 61 -0.12 13.47 -1.59
CA ALA A 61 0.69 14.68 -1.73
C ALA A 61 1.64 14.58 -2.93
N ALA A 62 2.30 13.43 -3.09
CA ALA A 62 3.19 13.19 -4.23
C ALA A 62 2.43 13.19 -5.55
N GLY A 63 1.23 12.61 -5.57
CA GLY A 63 0.37 12.60 -6.76
C GLY A 63 -0.06 14.00 -7.18
N ILE A 64 -0.44 14.85 -6.22
CA ILE A 64 -0.83 16.23 -6.50
C ILE A 64 0.30 16.99 -7.18
N LYS A 65 1.52 16.77 -6.72
CA LYS A 65 2.70 17.39 -7.33
C LYS A 65 2.84 17.03 -8.82
N ASP A 66 2.43 15.83 -9.19
CA ASP A 66 2.48 15.33 -10.57
C ASP A 66 1.15 15.48 -11.32
N ASN A 67 0.19 16.22 -10.75
CA ASN A 67 -1.17 16.39 -11.30
C ASN A 67 -1.91 15.06 -11.46
N LYS A 68 -1.73 14.14 -10.49
CA LYS A 68 -2.36 12.83 -10.50
C LYS A 68 -3.15 12.61 -9.22
N THR A 69 -4.23 11.84 -9.34
CA THR A 69 -4.97 11.36 -8.18
C THR A 69 -4.62 9.89 -7.99
N VAL A 70 -3.75 9.62 -7.03
CA VAL A 70 -3.26 8.27 -6.77
C VAL A 70 -3.97 7.69 -5.55
N SER A 71 -4.45 6.46 -5.68
CA SER A 71 -5.05 5.72 -4.57
C SER A 71 -4.24 4.49 -4.23
N VAL A 72 -4.27 4.10 -2.96
CA VAL A 72 -3.55 2.92 -2.47
C VAL A 72 -4.54 1.95 -1.84
N GLU A 73 -4.57 0.74 -2.40
CA GLU A 73 -5.32 -0.38 -1.86
C GLU A 73 -4.37 -1.21 -0.99
N ILE A 74 -4.73 -1.43 0.27
CA ILE A 74 -3.86 -2.16 1.21
C ILE A 74 -4.50 -3.50 1.54
N LEU A 75 -3.76 -4.58 1.29
CA LEU A 75 -4.22 -5.95 1.50
C LEU A 75 -3.16 -6.76 2.25
N SER A 76 -3.61 -7.77 2.99
CA SER A 76 -2.71 -8.80 3.49
C SER A 76 -2.42 -9.82 2.39
N GLU A 77 -1.36 -10.61 2.56
CA GLU A 77 -1.07 -11.71 1.65
C GLU A 77 -2.22 -12.73 1.59
N ASP A 78 -2.92 -12.96 2.71
CA ASP A 78 -4.06 -13.88 2.75
C ASP A 78 -5.26 -13.33 1.98
N GLU A 79 -5.55 -12.04 2.13
CA GLU A 79 -6.63 -11.39 1.40
C GLU A 79 -6.38 -11.39 -0.11
N LEU A 80 -5.14 -11.17 -0.51
CA LEU A 80 -4.76 -11.18 -1.91
C LEU A 80 -4.93 -12.59 -2.50
N ALA A 81 -4.54 -13.62 -1.77
CA ALA A 81 -4.70 -15.00 -2.21
C ALA A 81 -6.18 -15.35 -2.45
N GLU A 82 -7.08 -14.84 -1.61
CA GLU A 82 -8.53 -15.03 -1.79
C GLU A 82 -9.05 -14.35 -3.06
N ILE A 83 -8.56 -13.15 -3.35
CA ILE A 83 -8.97 -12.40 -4.55
C ILE A 83 -8.51 -13.10 -5.83
N GLU A 84 -7.34 -13.72 -5.81
CA GLU A 84 -6.72 -14.36 -6.97
C GLU A 84 -7.27 -15.75 -7.28
N GLN A 85 -8.11 -16.31 -6.42
CA GLN A 85 -8.72 -17.63 -6.66
C GLN A 85 -9.82 -17.62 -7.72
#